data_a2b6fe4b13eeb31bc21052abe7af5da2
#
_entry.id   a2b6fe4b13eeb31bc21052abe7af5da2
#
_cell.length_a   1.000
_cell.length_b   1.000
_cell.length_c   1.000
_cell.angle_alpha   90.00
_cell.angle_beta   90.00
_cell.angle_gamma   90.00
#
_symmetry.space_group_name_H-M   'P 1'
#
loop_
_entity.id
_entity.type
_entity.pdbx_description
1 polymer ?
#
loop_
_entity_poly.entity_id
_entity_poly.type
_entity_poly.pdbx_seq_one_letter_code
_entity_poly.pdbx_strand_id
1 'polypeptide(L)'
;IPAFIVNLPENQGQKVSKQCSQIDVFPTLFSLFHWTYESDFFGKDVVNGDFEERALIGTYRKLVLMKKEKVMILSDQKKQAFYDWNKKDNSLKPIPMEKTFLDETISWYQTADYLFTNKLLK
;
A
#
# COMPACT_ATOMS: atom_id res chain seq x y z
N ILE A 1 -11.00 1.71 -4.04
CA ILE A 1 -12.02 2.38 -3.22
C ILE A 1 -11.72 3.87 -3.25
N PRO A 2 -12.61 4.75 -3.72
CA PRO A 2 -12.40 6.19 -3.66
C PRO A 2 -12.52 6.69 -2.22
N ALA A 3 -11.70 7.69 -1.87
CA ALA A 3 -11.80 8.42 -0.61
C ALA A 3 -12.00 9.91 -0.92
N PHE A 4 -12.86 10.57 -0.16
CA PHE A 4 -13.14 12.00 -0.31
C PHE A 4 -12.90 12.70 1.03
N ILE A 5 -12.14 13.77 1.01
CA ILE A 5 -11.91 14.63 2.16
C ILE A 5 -12.55 15.97 1.80
N VAL A 6 -13.46 16.46 2.64
CA VAL A 6 -14.22 17.70 2.42
C VAL A 6 -13.95 18.69 3.57
N ASN A 7 -14.21 19.96 3.32
CA ASN A 7 -14.07 21.06 4.30
C ASN A 7 -12.61 21.31 4.76
N LEU A 8 -11.63 21.09 3.90
CA LEU A 8 -10.28 21.59 4.16
C LEU A 8 -10.23 23.12 3.87
N PRO A 9 -9.65 23.93 4.78
CA PRO A 9 -9.71 25.39 4.70
C PRO A 9 -9.09 26.00 3.42
N GLU A 10 -8.12 25.34 2.84
CA GLU A 10 -7.33 25.82 1.68
C GLU A 10 -7.67 25.07 0.38
N ASN A 11 -8.78 24.36 0.33
CA ASN A 11 -8.96 23.36 -0.70
C ASN A 11 -9.69 23.87 -1.93
N GLN A 12 -8.98 23.91 -3.06
CA GLN A 12 -9.52 24.13 -4.40
C GLN A 12 -9.89 22.81 -5.13
N GLY A 13 -10.22 21.75 -4.39
CA GLY A 13 -10.61 20.47 -4.99
C GLY A 13 -9.48 19.74 -5.71
N GLN A 14 -8.48 19.32 -4.98
CA GLN A 14 -7.35 18.55 -5.54
C GLN A 14 -7.70 17.07 -5.70
N LYS A 15 -7.44 16.52 -6.90
CA LYS A 15 -7.50 15.07 -7.14
C LYS A 15 -6.12 14.45 -7.00
N VAL A 16 -5.99 13.49 -6.08
CA VAL A 16 -4.78 12.66 -5.93
C VAL A 16 -5.01 11.34 -6.65
N SER A 17 -4.23 11.06 -7.70
CA SER A 17 -4.33 9.84 -8.52
C SER A 17 -3.24 8.81 -8.21
N LYS A 18 -2.47 9.01 -7.14
CA LYS A 18 -1.42 8.09 -6.72
C LYS A 18 -2.01 6.75 -6.26
N GLN A 19 -1.34 5.65 -6.60
CA GLN A 19 -1.71 4.32 -6.11
C GLN A 19 -1.34 4.19 -4.63
N CYS A 20 -2.32 3.93 -3.79
CA CYS A 20 -2.16 3.83 -2.34
C CYS A 20 -3.08 2.76 -1.75
N SER A 21 -2.94 2.51 -0.46
CA SER A 21 -3.74 1.56 0.32
C SER A 21 -4.60 2.27 1.36
N GLN A 22 -5.56 1.58 1.94
CA GLN A 22 -6.37 2.12 3.04
C GLN A 22 -5.54 2.50 4.27
N ILE A 23 -4.42 1.83 4.52
CA ILE A 23 -3.51 2.15 5.62
C ILE A 23 -2.89 3.55 5.52
N ASP A 24 -2.89 4.15 4.33
CA ASP A 24 -2.32 5.48 4.06
C ASP A 24 -3.29 6.62 4.42
N VAL A 25 -4.56 6.31 4.69
CA VAL A 25 -5.60 7.32 4.94
C VAL A 25 -5.30 8.14 6.20
N PHE A 26 -5.02 7.48 7.32
CA PHE A 26 -4.77 8.19 8.58
C PHE A 26 -3.49 9.03 8.55
N PRO A 27 -2.32 8.53 8.12
CA PRO A 27 -1.14 9.37 7.95
C PRO A 27 -1.38 10.58 7.05
N THR A 28 -2.14 10.43 5.98
CA THR A 28 -2.51 11.54 5.08
C THR A 28 -3.40 12.55 5.78
N LEU A 29 -4.40 12.11 6.54
CA LEU A 29 -5.27 13.00 7.32
C LEU A 29 -4.49 13.78 8.36
N PHE A 30 -3.60 13.14 9.10
CA PHE A 30 -2.79 13.81 10.12
C PHE A 30 -1.89 14.89 9.50
N SER A 31 -1.31 14.61 8.34
CA SER A 31 -0.54 15.59 7.58
C SER A 31 -1.40 16.79 7.15
N LEU A 32 -2.59 16.54 6.60
CA LEU A 32 -3.52 17.60 6.17
C LEU A 32 -4.03 18.47 7.33
N PHE A 33 -4.12 17.91 8.54
CA PHE A 33 -4.47 18.67 9.74
C PHE A 33 -3.25 19.30 10.43
N HIS A 34 -2.05 19.17 9.86
CA HIS A 34 -0.79 19.65 10.45
C HIS A 34 -0.55 19.12 11.87
N TRP A 35 -0.99 17.89 12.14
CA TRP A 35 -0.75 17.25 13.43
C TRP A 35 0.64 16.63 13.47
N THR A 36 1.34 16.88 14.56
CA THR A 36 2.60 16.19 14.86
C THR A 36 2.27 14.90 15.62
N TYR A 37 2.79 13.77 15.13
CA TYR A 37 2.59 12.47 15.76
C TYR A 37 3.83 11.59 15.59
N GLU A 38 4.04 10.70 16.54
CA GLU A 38 4.99 9.59 16.43
C GLU A 38 4.20 8.30 16.25
N SER A 39 4.58 7.48 15.28
CA SER A 39 3.83 6.27 14.98
C SER A 39 4.67 5.28 14.18
N ASP A 40 4.45 4.00 14.47
CA ASP A 40 4.96 2.87 13.70
C ASP A 40 4.00 2.45 12.56
N PHE A 41 3.17 3.36 12.07
CA PHE A 41 2.24 3.09 10.98
C PHE A 41 2.98 2.66 9.71
N PHE A 42 2.52 1.57 9.11
CA PHE A 42 2.97 1.15 7.78
C PHE A 42 2.46 2.07 6.66
N GLY A 43 1.35 2.75 6.91
CA GLY A 43 0.82 3.77 6.02
C GLY A 43 1.72 4.98 5.95
N LYS A 44 1.67 5.69 4.84
CA LYS A 44 2.43 6.90 4.58
C LYS A 44 1.50 8.00 4.07
N ASP A 45 1.92 9.25 4.25
CA ASP A 45 1.21 10.40 3.68
C ASP A 45 1.29 10.39 2.15
N VAL A 46 0.14 10.22 1.51
CA VAL A 46 0.03 10.14 0.04
C VAL A 46 0.27 11.49 -0.64
N VAL A 47 0.02 12.58 0.08
CA VAL A 47 0.22 13.95 -0.45
C VAL A 47 1.69 14.34 -0.47
N ASN A 48 2.50 13.70 0.37
CA ASN A 48 3.94 13.93 0.41
C ASN A 48 4.59 13.63 -0.96
N GLY A 49 5.54 14.49 -1.37
CA GLY A 49 6.30 14.33 -2.62
C GLY A 49 7.13 13.05 -2.68
N ASP A 50 7.63 12.58 -1.53
CA ASP A 50 8.46 11.38 -1.41
C ASP A 50 7.64 10.07 -1.28
N PHE A 51 6.31 10.15 -1.40
CA PHE A 51 5.46 8.96 -1.33
C PHE A 51 5.70 8.04 -2.52
N GLU A 52 6.22 6.85 -2.26
CA GLU A 52 6.37 5.80 -3.26
C GLU A 52 5.05 5.07 -3.47
N GLU A 53 4.54 5.13 -4.71
CA GLU A 53 3.26 4.51 -5.06
C GLU A 53 3.30 3.00 -4.90
N ARG A 54 2.43 2.50 -4.04
CA ARG A 54 2.23 1.07 -3.82
C ARG A 54 0.85 0.80 -3.25
N ALA A 55 0.36 -0.42 -3.40
CA ALA A 55 -0.84 -0.88 -2.71
C ALA A 55 -0.59 -2.23 -2.06
N LEU A 56 -0.89 -2.31 -0.77
CA LEU A 56 -0.92 -3.56 -0.01
C LEU A 56 -2.37 -4.02 0.08
N ILE A 57 -2.64 -5.25 -0.34
CA ILE A 57 -3.98 -5.82 -0.38
C ILE A 57 -3.95 -7.16 0.35
N GLY A 58 -4.77 -7.30 1.37
CA GLY A 58 -4.95 -8.53 2.11
C GLY A 58 -6.35 -9.10 1.91
N THR A 59 -6.42 -10.41 1.72
CA THR A 59 -7.66 -11.18 1.80
C THR A 59 -7.46 -12.34 2.76
N TYR A 60 -8.51 -13.10 3.03
CA TYR A 60 -8.44 -14.27 3.92
C TYR A 60 -7.31 -15.27 3.58
N ARG A 61 -6.94 -15.38 2.31
CA ARG A 61 -5.98 -16.39 1.81
C ARG A 61 -4.84 -15.83 0.97
N LYS A 62 -4.85 -14.53 0.68
CA LYS A 62 -3.89 -13.94 -0.24
C LYS A 62 -3.37 -12.61 0.28
N LEU A 63 -2.08 -12.42 0.14
CA LEU A 63 -1.38 -11.18 0.41
C LEU A 63 -0.80 -10.65 -0.89
N VAL A 64 -1.00 -9.39 -1.19
CA VAL A 64 -0.66 -8.81 -2.50
C VAL A 64 0.12 -7.51 -2.30
N LEU A 65 1.20 -7.36 -3.04
CA LEU A 65 1.87 -6.09 -3.26
C LEU A 65 1.68 -5.67 -4.72
N MET A 66 1.15 -4.47 -4.91
CA MET A 66 1.10 -3.80 -6.22
C MET A 66 2.04 -2.60 -6.20
N LYS A 67 2.96 -2.53 -7.17
CA LYS A 67 3.95 -1.46 -7.28
C LYS A 67 4.47 -1.41 -8.72
N LYS A 68 4.60 -0.20 -9.29
CA LYS A 68 5.13 0.01 -10.65
C LYS A 68 4.45 -0.89 -11.70
N GLU A 69 3.13 -0.95 -11.69
CA GLU A 69 2.32 -1.77 -12.62
C GLU A 69 2.58 -3.29 -12.54
N LYS A 70 3.24 -3.74 -11.49
CA LYS A 70 3.46 -5.16 -11.20
C LYS A 70 2.67 -5.60 -9.97
N VAL A 71 2.27 -6.86 -9.95
CA VAL A 71 1.46 -7.46 -8.89
C VAL A 71 2.08 -8.77 -8.45
N MET A 72 2.51 -8.82 -7.21
CA MET A 72 2.93 -10.05 -6.54
C MET A 72 1.80 -10.57 -5.66
N ILE A 73 1.42 -11.81 -5.84
CA ILE A 73 0.40 -12.49 -5.05
C ILE A 73 1.04 -13.64 -4.30
N LEU A 74 0.98 -13.57 -2.98
CA LEU A 74 1.33 -14.68 -2.08
C LEU A 74 0.04 -15.36 -1.63
N SER A 75 -0.01 -16.67 -1.73
CA SER A 75 -1.15 -17.49 -1.31
C SER A 75 -0.72 -18.54 -0.29
N ASP A 76 -1.68 -19.17 0.33
CA ASP A 76 -1.45 -20.33 1.20
C ASP A 76 -0.63 -21.42 0.49
N GLN A 77 -0.04 -22.33 1.27
CA GLN A 77 0.83 -23.41 0.78
C GLN A 77 2.06 -22.92 -0.01
N LYS A 78 2.58 -21.72 0.30
CA LYS A 78 3.74 -21.10 -0.38
C LYS A 78 3.56 -20.88 -1.88
N LYS A 79 2.34 -20.80 -2.35
CA LYS A 79 2.07 -20.47 -3.76
C LYS A 79 2.32 -19.01 -4.02
N GLN A 80 2.99 -18.72 -5.13
CA GLN A 80 3.38 -17.36 -5.54
C GLN A 80 2.98 -17.16 -6.99
N ALA A 81 2.53 -15.95 -7.32
CA ALA A 81 2.21 -15.56 -8.68
C ALA A 81 2.63 -14.12 -8.93
N PHE A 82 3.20 -13.85 -10.10
CA PHE A 82 3.71 -12.53 -10.46
C PHE A 82 3.14 -12.11 -11.80
N TYR A 83 2.64 -10.87 -11.87
CA TYR A 83 1.93 -10.35 -13.03
C TYR A 83 2.31 -8.92 -13.35
N ASP A 84 2.28 -8.58 -14.64
CA ASP A 84 2.09 -7.20 -15.09
C ASP A 84 0.61 -6.84 -15.02
N TRP A 85 0.31 -5.66 -14.53
CA TRP A 85 -1.03 -5.11 -14.44
C TRP A 85 -1.23 -3.95 -15.40
N ASN A 86 -2.21 -4.07 -16.25
CA ASN A 86 -2.60 -3.01 -17.17
C ASN A 86 -3.71 -2.15 -16.54
N LYS A 87 -3.40 -0.90 -16.22
CA LYS A 87 -4.35 0.06 -15.62
C LYS A 87 -5.58 0.36 -16.49
N LYS A 88 -5.49 0.19 -17.82
CA LYS A 88 -6.57 0.59 -18.74
C LYS A 88 -7.74 -0.39 -18.73
N ASP A 89 -7.43 -1.67 -18.68
CA ASP A 89 -8.41 -2.75 -18.77
C ASP A 89 -8.43 -3.67 -17.53
N ASN A 90 -7.58 -3.38 -16.53
CA ASN A 90 -7.37 -4.19 -15.34
C ASN A 90 -6.92 -5.64 -15.62
N SER A 91 -6.35 -5.90 -16.78
CA SER A 91 -5.84 -7.23 -17.09
C SER A 91 -4.54 -7.54 -16.34
N LEU A 92 -4.35 -8.81 -16.03
CA LEU A 92 -3.14 -9.35 -15.41
C LEU A 92 -2.47 -10.32 -16.39
N LYS A 93 -1.24 -10.05 -16.75
CA LYS A 93 -0.43 -10.91 -17.62
C LYS A 93 0.66 -11.58 -16.79
N PRO A 94 0.73 -12.92 -16.73
CA PRO A 94 1.79 -13.62 -16.02
C PRO A 94 3.18 -13.25 -16.56
N ILE A 95 4.12 -12.99 -15.65
CA ILE A 95 5.51 -12.69 -15.98
C ILE A 95 6.46 -13.54 -15.14
N PRO A 96 7.73 -13.71 -15.58
CA PRO A 96 8.73 -14.42 -14.80
C PRO A 96 8.91 -13.84 -13.41
N MET A 97 9.09 -14.69 -12.41
CA MET A 97 9.28 -14.30 -11.02
C MET A 97 10.51 -13.41 -10.84
N GLU A 98 10.33 -12.26 -10.22
CA GLU A 98 11.40 -11.35 -9.83
C GLU A 98 11.67 -11.49 -8.33
N LYS A 99 12.85 -11.99 -7.99
CA LYS A 99 13.21 -12.32 -6.61
C LYS A 99 13.19 -11.10 -5.69
N THR A 100 13.69 -9.97 -6.15
CA THR A 100 13.73 -8.72 -5.37
C THR A 100 12.33 -8.24 -5.02
N PHE A 101 11.38 -8.33 -5.95
CA PHE A 101 9.99 -7.98 -5.72
C PHE A 101 9.29 -8.96 -4.77
N LEU A 102 9.62 -10.24 -4.87
CA LEU A 102 9.14 -11.27 -3.97
C LEU A 102 9.64 -11.01 -2.54
N ASP A 103 10.94 -10.77 -2.38
CA ASP A 103 11.56 -10.51 -1.08
C ASP A 103 10.99 -9.22 -0.45
N GLU A 104 10.76 -8.17 -1.24
CA GLU A 104 10.09 -6.95 -0.78
C GLU A 104 8.67 -7.26 -0.29
N THR A 105 7.90 -8.04 -1.06
CA THR A 105 6.53 -8.40 -0.67
C THR A 105 6.50 -9.19 0.63
N ILE A 106 7.37 -10.18 0.77
CA ILE A 106 7.49 -10.98 1.99
C ILE A 106 7.86 -10.09 3.18
N SER A 107 8.84 -9.19 3.01
CA SER A 107 9.30 -8.29 4.07
C SER A 107 8.20 -7.40 4.61
N TRP A 108 7.34 -6.85 3.77
CA TRP A 108 6.19 -6.06 4.21
C TRP A 108 5.31 -6.82 5.19
N TYR A 109 4.92 -8.03 4.84
CA TYR A 109 3.97 -8.81 5.64
C TYR A 109 4.62 -9.46 6.86
N GLN A 110 5.86 -9.94 6.74
CA GLN A 110 6.59 -10.49 7.89
C GLN A 110 6.91 -9.41 8.94
N THR A 111 7.27 -8.21 8.51
CA THR A 111 7.52 -7.10 9.45
C THR A 111 6.24 -6.73 10.17
N ALA A 112 5.11 -6.63 9.46
CA ALA A 112 3.82 -6.34 10.07
C ALA A 112 3.42 -7.40 11.11
N ASP A 113 3.56 -8.68 10.77
CA ASP A 113 3.27 -9.80 11.66
C ASP A 113 4.18 -9.79 12.89
N TYR A 114 5.47 -9.59 12.69
CA TYR A 114 6.44 -9.49 13.77
C TYR A 114 6.11 -8.37 14.77
N LEU A 115 5.85 -7.16 14.28
CA LEU A 115 5.53 -6.02 15.12
C LEU A 115 4.21 -6.22 15.87
N PHE A 116 3.21 -6.78 15.20
CA PHE A 116 1.92 -7.08 15.82
C PHE A 116 2.05 -8.16 16.92
N THR A 117 2.70 -9.28 16.60
CA THR A 117 2.87 -10.42 17.52
C THR A 117 3.66 -10.03 18.76
N ASN A 118 4.68 -9.19 18.61
CA ASN A 118 5.51 -8.74 19.72
C ASN A 118 4.99 -7.47 20.41
N LYS A 119 3.80 -6.97 20.06
CA LYS A 119 3.16 -5.76 20.62
C LYS A 119 4.05 -4.52 20.50
N LEU A 120 4.76 -4.39 19.40
CA LEU A 120 5.68 -3.28 19.13
C LEU A 120 5.01 -2.14 18.36
N LEU A 121 3.78 -2.32 17.89
CA LEU A 121 2.98 -1.24 17.28
C LEU A 121 2.49 -0.28 18.37
N LYS A 122 2.78 1.01 18.22
CA LYS A 122 2.36 2.10 19.09
C LYS A 122 1.49 3.10 18.34
#